data_3a0991fff8f6b99a4d97934fc570dc61
#
_entry.id   3a0991fff8f6b99a4d97934fc570dc61
#
_cell.length_a   1.000
_cell.length_b   1.000
_cell.length_c   1.000
_cell.angle_alpha   90.00
_cell.angle_beta   90.00
_cell.angle_gamma   90.00
#
_symmetry.space_group_name_H-M   'P 1'
#
loop_
_entity.id
_entity.type
_entity.pdbx_description
1 polymer ?
#
loop_
_entity_poly.entity_id
_entity_poly.type
_entity_poly.pdbx_seq_one_letter_code
_entity_poly.pdbx_strand_id
1 'polypeptide(L)'
;MPTLNINGKDTTVNADDATPILWALRDTLGMTGTKFGCGAALCGACTVHLNGTAIRSCVTPIGAAVGQKITTIEAVANDRVGKAVQDAWVKHDVAQCGYCQSGQVMSATALLKTNNKPTDADIDAAMAGNICRCGTYVRIRAAIKDAAIALA
;
A
#
# COMPACT_ATOMS: atom_id res chain seq x y z
N MET A 1 -6.17 -21.72 12.44
CA MET A 1 -6.59 -20.30 12.26
C MET A 1 -5.45 -19.42 12.77
N PRO A 2 -4.67 -18.81 11.88
CA PRO A 2 -3.56 -17.98 12.29
C PRO A 2 -4.05 -16.67 12.93
N THR A 3 -3.25 -16.14 13.86
CA THR A 3 -3.43 -14.78 14.41
C THR A 3 -2.44 -13.86 13.73
N LEU A 4 -2.94 -12.79 13.11
CA LEU A 4 -2.18 -11.79 12.39
C LEU A 4 -2.23 -10.45 13.12
N ASN A 5 -1.12 -9.74 13.18
CA ASN A 5 -1.13 -8.35 13.62
C ASN A 5 -1.47 -7.44 12.45
N ILE A 6 -2.68 -6.93 12.41
CA ILE A 6 -3.19 -6.07 11.33
C ILE A 6 -3.46 -4.69 11.92
N ASN A 7 -2.75 -3.69 11.42
CA ASN A 7 -2.87 -2.29 11.86
C ASN A 7 -2.69 -2.12 13.38
N GLY A 8 -1.78 -2.91 13.97
CA GLY A 8 -1.48 -2.88 15.40
C GLY A 8 -2.45 -3.68 16.28
N LYS A 9 -3.41 -4.40 15.69
CA LYS A 9 -4.37 -5.23 16.41
C LYS A 9 -4.17 -6.70 16.03
N ASP A 10 -4.03 -7.57 17.03
CA ASP A 10 -4.00 -9.01 16.82
C ASP A 10 -5.40 -9.52 16.48
N THR A 11 -5.51 -10.18 15.34
CA THR A 11 -6.77 -10.61 14.75
C THR A 11 -6.65 -12.07 14.32
N THR A 12 -7.51 -12.93 14.86
CA THR A 12 -7.60 -14.33 14.41
C THR A 12 -8.34 -14.38 13.08
N VAL A 13 -7.73 -15.02 12.09
CA VAL A 13 -8.27 -15.14 10.73
C VAL A 13 -8.76 -16.57 10.51
N ASN A 14 -10.05 -16.71 10.23
CA ASN A 14 -10.64 -18.02 9.91
C ASN A 14 -10.42 -18.36 8.43
N ALA A 15 -9.18 -18.67 8.09
CA ALA A 15 -8.77 -19.06 6.75
C ALA A 15 -7.57 -20.01 6.81
N ASP A 16 -7.32 -20.74 5.74
CA ASP A 16 -6.15 -21.59 5.56
C ASP A 16 -4.87 -20.75 5.47
N ASP A 17 -3.75 -21.25 6.01
CA ASP A 17 -2.45 -20.57 6.01
C ASP A 17 -1.95 -20.23 4.59
N ALA A 18 -2.37 -20.98 3.57
CA ALA A 18 -2.05 -20.71 2.17
C ALA A 18 -2.90 -19.60 1.55
N THR A 19 -3.94 -19.11 2.25
CA THR A 19 -4.80 -18.02 1.76
C THR A 19 -3.97 -16.76 1.57
N PRO A 20 -4.04 -16.09 0.40
CA PRO A 20 -3.38 -14.80 0.21
C PRO A 20 -3.90 -13.74 1.19
N ILE A 21 -2.99 -12.90 1.70
CA ILE A 21 -3.33 -11.79 2.62
C ILE A 21 -4.47 -10.94 2.05
N LEU A 22 -4.48 -10.68 0.74
CA LEU A 22 -5.52 -9.90 0.07
C LEU A 22 -6.92 -10.43 0.36
N TRP A 23 -7.13 -11.74 0.22
CA TRP A 23 -8.44 -12.36 0.43
C TRP A 23 -8.81 -12.48 1.89
N ALA A 24 -7.82 -12.72 2.76
CA ALA A 24 -8.03 -12.66 4.21
C ALA A 24 -8.54 -11.28 4.64
N LEU A 25 -7.94 -10.20 4.12
CA LEU A 25 -8.38 -8.83 4.39
C LEU A 25 -9.79 -8.59 3.85
N ARG A 26 -10.02 -8.85 2.56
CA ARG A 26 -11.26 -8.46 1.88
C ARG A 26 -12.45 -9.34 2.23
N ASP A 27 -12.27 -10.67 2.16
CA ASP A 27 -13.39 -11.61 2.25
C ASP A 27 -13.64 -12.08 3.68
N THR A 28 -12.56 -12.34 4.45
CA THR A 28 -12.71 -12.83 5.82
C THR A 28 -12.94 -11.70 6.82
N LEU A 29 -12.20 -10.58 6.67
CA LEU A 29 -12.23 -9.47 7.63
C LEU A 29 -13.04 -8.26 7.16
N GLY A 30 -13.54 -8.25 5.92
CA GLY A 30 -14.34 -7.15 5.37
C GLY A 30 -13.55 -5.84 5.16
N MET A 31 -12.22 -5.90 5.16
CA MET A 31 -11.33 -4.75 4.95
C MET A 31 -11.09 -4.54 3.45
N THR A 32 -11.92 -3.71 2.83
CA THR A 32 -11.99 -3.58 1.36
C THR A 32 -11.09 -2.49 0.78
N GLY A 33 -10.32 -1.78 1.59
CA GLY A 33 -9.41 -0.73 1.13
C GLY A 33 -8.29 -1.24 0.21
N THR A 34 -7.74 -2.42 0.50
CA THR A 34 -6.78 -3.11 -0.37
C THR A 34 -7.50 -3.75 -1.56
N LYS A 35 -7.02 -3.53 -2.79
CA LYS A 35 -7.75 -3.89 -4.02
C LYS A 35 -7.11 -5.06 -4.77
N PHE A 36 -7.95 -5.89 -5.39
CA PHE A 36 -7.53 -6.90 -6.34
C PHE A 36 -7.41 -6.30 -7.75
N GLY A 37 -6.34 -6.65 -8.47
CA GLY A 37 -6.18 -6.30 -9.87
C GLY A 37 -5.76 -7.52 -10.69
N CYS A 38 -4.47 -7.88 -10.71
CA CYS A 38 -3.94 -8.96 -11.55
C CYS A 38 -3.89 -10.35 -10.88
N GLY A 39 -3.77 -10.42 -9.56
CA GLY A 39 -3.54 -11.69 -8.83
C GLY A 39 -2.15 -12.32 -9.05
N ALA A 40 -1.23 -11.60 -9.69
CA ALA A 40 0.09 -12.09 -10.12
C ALA A 40 1.25 -11.16 -9.73
N ALA A 41 1.06 -10.32 -8.73
CA ALA A 41 2.03 -9.35 -8.20
C ALA A 41 2.51 -8.28 -9.21
N LEU A 42 1.81 -8.07 -10.33
CA LEU A 42 2.24 -7.19 -11.42
C LEU A 42 1.68 -5.77 -11.33
N CYS A 43 0.43 -5.59 -10.89
CA CYS A 43 -0.27 -4.30 -11.00
C CYS A 43 -0.12 -3.38 -9.79
N GLY A 44 0.24 -3.88 -8.63
CA GLY A 44 0.43 -3.12 -7.40
C GLY A 44 -0.83 -2.68 -6.65
N ALA A 45 -2.05 -2.94 -7.16
CA ALA A 45 -3.30 -2.54 -6.52
C ALA A 45 -3.46 -3.12 -5.10
N CYS A 46 -2.89 -4.30 -4.85
CA CYS A 46 -2.95 -5.04 -3.59
C CYS A 46 -1.82 -4.71 -2.61
N THR A 47 -1.05 -3.68 -2.83
CA THR A 47 0.11 -3.35 -1.98
C THR A 47 -0.31 -3.08 -0.54
N VAL A 48 0.34 -3.78 0.38
CA VAL A 48 0.29 -3.55 1.83
C VAL A 48 1.73 -3.49 2.36
N HIS A 49 1.93 -3.07 3.60
CA HIS A 49 3.25 -3.19 4.24
C HIS A 49 3.29 -4.43 5.14
N LEU A 50 4.40 -5.16 5.06
CA LEU A 50 4.76 -6.22 6.00
C LEU A 50 6.05 -5.79 6.71
N ASN A 51 5.97 -5.53 8.01
CA ASN A 51 7.06 -4.91 8.79
C ASN A 51 7.62 -3.63 8.14
N GLY A 52 6.77 -2.81 7.53
CA GLY A 52 7.14 -1.55 6.87
C GLY A 52 7.60 -1.70 5.41
N THR A 53 7.81 -2.92 4.92
CA THR A 53 8.19 -3.19 3.53
C THR A 53 6.95 -3.38 2.66
N ALA A 54 6.88 -2.70 1.52
CA ALA A 54 5.80 -2.87 0.56
C ALA A 54 5.84 -4.26 -0.09
N ILE A 55 4.73 -4.99 0.00
CA ILE A 55 4.56 -6.33 -0.60
C ILE A 55 3.28 -6.40 -1.41
N ARG A 56 3.19 -7.42 -2.25
CA ARG A 56 1.97 -7.75 -3.02
C ARG A 56 1.14 -8.79 -2.28
N SER A 57 0.06 -8.35 -1.64
CA SER A 57 -0.78 -9.21 -0.79
C SER A 57 -1.55 -10.30 -1.56
N CYS A 58 -1.69 -10.17 -2.88
CA CYS A 58 -2.38 -11.16 -3.71
C CYS A 58 -1.61 -12.49 -3.89
N VAL A 59 -0.30 -12.49 -3.64
CA VAL A 59 0.56 -13.69 -3.77
C VAL A 59 1.27 -14.07 -2.47
N THR A 60 1.11 -13.28 -1.42
CA THR A 60 1.72 -13.54 -0.10
C THR A 60 0.71 -14.25 0.79
N PRO A 61 0.97 -15.50 1.22
CA PRO A 61 0.05 -16.25 2.07
C PRO A 61 0.05 -15.72 3.51
N ILE A 62 -1.09 -15.86 4.20
CA ILE A 62 -1.22 -15.40 5.60
C ILE A 62 -0.27 -16.14 6.54
N GLY A 63 0.03 -17.41 6.28
CA GLY A 63 0.99 -18.17 7.07
C GLY A 63 2.39 -17.52 7.11
N ALA A 64 2.80 -16.87 6.01
CA ALA A 64 4.08 -16.15 5.97
C ALA A 64 4.07 -14.84 6.77
N ALA A 65 2.89 -14.33 7.14
CA ALA A 65 2.74 -13.08 7.89
C ALA A 65 2.53 -13.28 9.40
N VAL A 66 2.48 -14.51 9.86
CA VAL A 66 2.37 -14.82 11.31
C VAL A 66 3.59 -14.25 12.04
N GLY A 67 3.35 -13.54 13.15
CA GLY A 67 4.39 -12.87 13.91
C GLY A 67 4.94 -11.58 13.29
N GLN A 68 4.39 -11.16 12.15
CA GLN A 68 4.77 -9.92 11.46
C GLN A 68 3.64 -8.89 11.51
N LYS A 69 3.99 -7.61 11.32
CA LYS A 69 3.03 -6.49 11.34
C LYS A 69 2.56 -6.17 9.93
N ILE A 70 1.27 -6.35 9.67
CA ILE A 70 0.62 -5.93 8.43
C ILE A 70 0.06 -4.52 8.63
N THR A 71 0.42 -3.58 7.75
CA THR A 71 -0.21 -2.26 7.68
C THR A 71 -0.92 -2.10 6.35
N THR A 72 -2.18 -1.73 6.40
CA THR A 72 -3.03 -1.54 5.23
C THR A 72 -3.35 -0.06 5.02
N ILE A 73 -3.99 0.26 3.91
CA ILE A 73 -4.39 1.64 3.57
C ILE A 73 -5.30 2.27 4.64
N GLU A 74 -6.10 1.48 5.34
CA GLU A 74 -7.00 1.95 6.38
C GLU A 74 -6.27 2.59 7.58
N ALA A 75 -5.00 2.23 7.78
CA ALA A 75 -4.20 2.75 8.90
C ALA A 75 -2.97 3.58 8.46
N VAL A 76 -2.76 3.76 7.17
CA VAL A 76 -1.55 4.43 6.67
C VAL A 76 -1.41 5.87 7.19
N ALA A 77 -2.52 6.56 7.42
CA ALA A 77 -2.53 7.93 7.96
C ALA A 77 -2.17 8.03 9.45
N ASN A 78 -2.10 6.90 10.18
CA ASN A 78 -1.61 6.90 11.56
C ASN A 78 -0.10 7.14 11.66
N ASP A 79 0.59 7.02 10.54
CA ASP A 79 2.01 7.30 10.39
C ASP A 79 2.21 8.67 9.73
N ARG A 80 3.18 9.47 10.21
CA ARG A 80 3.48 10.81 9.69
C ARG A 80 3.75 10.80 8.17
N VAL A 81 4.49 9.81 7.69
CA VAL A 81 4.83 9.71 6.27
C VAL A 81 3.60 9.38 5.45
N GLY A 82 2.83 8.37 5.88
CA GLY A 82 1.58 7.98 5.20
C GLY A 82 0.56 9.11 5.16
N LYS A 83 0.44 9.88 6.26
CA LYS A 83 -0.43 11.06 6.27
C LYS A 83 0.03 12.13 5.29
N ALA A 84 1.33 12.45 5.25
CA ALA A 84 1.87 13.43 4.31
C ALA A 84 1.62 13.03 2.85
N VAL A 85 1.76 11.73 2.55
CA VAL A 85 1.44 11.19 1.22
C VAL A 85 -0.04 11.39 0.90
N GLN A 86 -0.94 11.02 1.81
CA GLN A 86 -2.39 11.20 1.57
C GLN A 86 -2.78 12.67 1.41
N ASP A 87 -2.24 13.57 2.23
CA ASP A 87 -2.51 15.01 2.13
C ASP A 87 -2.04 15.55 0.76
N ALA A 88 -0.87 15.11 0.27
CA ALA A 88 -0.37 15.47 -1.05
C ALA A 88 -1.25 14.89 -2.17
N TRP A 89 -1.79 13.66 -2.03
CA TRP A 89 -2.74 13.08 -2.98
C TRP A 89 -4.00 13.91 -3.13
N VAL A 90 -4.53 14.40 -2.01
CA VAL A 90 -5.70 15.31 -2.01
C VAL A 90 -5.34 16.65 -2.64
N LYS A 91 -4.22 17.26 -2.23
CA LYS A 91 -3.76 18.55 -2.74
C LYS A 91 -3.55 18.57 -4.26
N HIS A 92 -3.02 17.49 -4.82
CA HIS A 92 -2.75 17.35 -6.25
C HIS A 92 -3.92 16.75 -7.04
N ASP A 93 -5.05 16.45 -6.39
CA ASP A 93 -6.22 15.81 -7.01
C ASP A 93 -5.83 14.59 -7.87
N VAL A 94 -5.05 13.68 -7.27
CA VAL A 94 -4.38 12.60 -8.01
C VAL A 94 -5.37 11.60 -8.55
N ALA A 95 -6.35 11.17 -7.75
CA ALA A 95 -7.25 10.08 -8.11
C ALA A 95 -8.23 10.49 -9.23
N GLN A 96 -8.47 9.56 -10.16
CA GLN A 96 -9.62 9.60 -11.07
C GLN A 96 -10.62 8.53 -10.66
N CYS A 97 -10.55 7.28 -11.18
CA CYS A 97 -11.45 6.22 -10.72
C CYS A 97 -11.17 5.79 -9.27
N GLY A 98 -9.98 6.02 -8.76
CA GLY A 98 -9.58 5.73 -7.40
C GLY A 98 -9.16 4.27 -7.14
N TYR A 99 -9.34 3.36 -8.08
CA TYR A 99 -9.17 1.93 -7.84
C TYR A 99 -7.72 1.53 -7.50
N CYS A 100 -6.71 2.08 -8.17
CA CYS A 100 -5.30 1.78 -7.92
C CYS A 100 -4.69 2.59 -6.79
N GLN A 101 -5.40 3.59 -6.26
CA GLN A 101 -4.78 4.61 -5.42
C GLN A 101 -4.36 4.11 -4.04
N SER A 102 -5.07 3.15 -3.45
CA SER A 102 -4.62 2.53 -2.19
C SER A 102 -3.23 1.89 -2.35
N GLY A 103 -3.02 1.13 -3.41
CA GLY A 103 -1.71 0.54 -3.73
C GLY A 103 -0.65 1.59 -4.05
N GLN A 104 -1.00 2.65 -4.79
CA GLN A 104 -0.10 3.77 -5.10
C GLN A 104 0.38 4.48 -3.83
N VAL A 105 -0.54 4.82 -2.92
CA VAL A 105 -0.23 5.47 -1.64
C VAL A 105 0.66 4.58 -0.77
N MET A 106 0.38 3.28 -0.67
CA MET A 106 1.19 2.35 0.11
C MET A 106 2.63 2.24 -0.44
N SER A 107 2.80 2.15 -1.76
CA SER A 107 4.12 2.11 -2.40
C SER A 107 4.88 3.43 -2.21
N ALA A 108 4.22 4.57 -2.39
CA ALA A 108 4.82 5.89 -2.18
C ALA A 108 5.25 6.10 -0.73
N THR A 109 4.44 5.65 0.23
CA THR A 109 4.77 5.73 1.67
C THR A 109 6.01 4.89 1.98
N ALA A 110 6.12 3.68 1.44
CA ALA A 110 7.31 2.85 1.62
C ALA A 110 8.56 3.51 1.04
N LEU A 111 8.47 4.12 -0.15
CA LEU A 111 9.57 4.88 -0.75
C LEU A 111 10.04 6.01 0.18
N LEU A 112 9.12 6.87 0.64
CA LEU A 112 9.48 8.04 1.44
C LEU A 112 9.99 7.70 2.85
N LYS A 113 9.69 6.50 3.35
CA LYS A 113 10.29 5.98 4.60
C LYS A 113 11.76 5.59 4.44
N THR A 114 12.16 5.18 3.26
CA THR A 114 13.54 4.76 2.97
C THR A 114 14.37 5.85 2.30
N ASN A 115 13.73 6.71 1.50
CA ASN A 115 14.35 7.82 0.80
C ASN A 115 13.44 9.07 0.90
N ASN A 116 13.76 9.97 1.81
CA ASN A 116 12.97 11.18 2.06
C ASN A 116 13.24 12.34 1.08
N LYS A 117 14.18 12.17 0.15
CA LYS A 117 14.52 13.13 -0.92
C LYS A 117 14.67 12.41 -2.26
N PRO A 118 13.62 11.74 -2.75
CA PRO A 118 13.73 10.95 -3.96
C PRO A 118 13.92 11.85 -5.20
N THR A 119 14.78 11.41 -6.11
CA THR A 119 14.83 11.96 -7.47
C THR A 119 13.66 11.43 -8.30
N ASP A 120 13.44 12.01 -9.48
CA ASP A 120 12.43 11.50 -10.42
C ASP A 120 12.70 10.05 -10.81
N ALA A 121 13.97 9.68 -10.99
CA ALA A 121 14.36 8.30 -11.27
C ALA A 121 14.05 7.34 -10.11
N ASP A 122 14.26 7.76 -8.85
CA ASP A 122 13.91 6.96 -7.68
C ASP A 122 12.38 6.73 -7.59
N ILE A 123 11.59 7.79 -7.86
CA ILE A 123 10.14 7.70 -7.88
C ILE A 123 9.67 6.75 -9.00
N ASP A 124 10.20 6.90 -10.19
CA ASP A 124 9.84 6.06 -11.33
C ASP A 124 10.17 4.59 -11.06
N ALA A 125 11.34 4.31 -10.49
CA ALA A 125 11.74 2.94 -10.13
C ALA A 125 10.84 2.34 -9.04
N ALA A 126 10.54 3.11 -7.98
CA ALA A 126 9.72 2.64 -6.87
C ALA A 126 8.26 2.42 -7.27
N MET A 127 7.73 3.22 -8.18
CA MET A 127 6.33 3.20 -8.62
C MET A 127 6.09 2.36 -9.88
N ALA A 128 7.14 1.84 -10.52
CA ALA A 128 7.03 1.09 -11.79
C ALA A 128 6.09 -0.13 -11.72
N GLY A 129 5.97 -0.75 -10.56
CA GLY A 129 5.06 -1.88 -10.31
C GLY A 129 3.63 -1.48 -9.94
N ASN A 130 3.26 -0.20 -10.03
CA ASN A 130 1.93 0.30 -9.70
C ASN A 130 1.27 0.89 -10.94
N ILE A 131 0.29 0.14 -11.50
CA ILE A 131 -0.38 0.49 -12.75
C ILE A 131 -1.63 1.34 -12.47
N CYS A 132 -1.78 2.44 -13.21
CA CYS A 132 -2.98 3.27 -13.21
C CYS A 132 -3.60 3.30 -14.61
N ARG A 133 -4.80 2.74 -14.77
CA ARG A 133 -5.50 2.73 -16.07
C ARG A 133 -5.96 4.13 -16.49
N CYS A 134 -6.20 5.03 -15.53
CA CYS A 134 -6.53 6.43 -15.78
C CYS A 134 -5.31 7.28 -16.16
N GLY A 135 -4.09 6.76 -16.01
CA GLY A 135 -2.86 7.42 -16.40
C GLY A 135 -2.46 8.60 -15.49
N THR A 136 -2.76 8.54 -14.19
CA THR A 136 -2.49 9.64 -13.24
C THR A 136 -1.01 9.77 -12.82
N TYR A 137 -0.08 9.17 -13.55
CA TYR A 137 1.34 9.07 -13.16
C TYR A 137 2.03 10.42 -12.94
N VAL A 138 1.71 11.44 -13.75
CA VAL A 138 2.28 12.79 -13.59
C VAL A 138 1.88 13.40 -12.27
N ARG A 139 0.61 13.26 -11.88
CA ARG A 139 0.09 13.75 -10.59
C ARG A 139 0.66 12.94 -9.42
N ILE A 140 0.80 11.64 -9.55
CA ILE A 140 1.43 10.77 -8.55
C ILE A 140 2.85 11.24 -8.26
N ARG A 141 3.67 11.47 -9.30
CA ARG A 141 5.05 11.96 -9.14
C ARG A 141 5.08 13.33 -8.45
N ALA A 142 4.21 14.27 -8.86
CA ALA A 142 4.11 15.57 -8.23
C ALA A 142 3.72 15.49 -6.75
N ALA A 143 2.76 14.63 -6.42
CA ALA A 143 2.31 14.42 -5.05
C ALA A 143 3.42 13.80 -4.17
N ILE A 144 4.18 12.83 -4.68
CA ILE A 144 5.30 12.25 -3.94
C ILE A 144 6.37 13.30 -3.63
N LYS A 145 6.71 14.16 -4.60
CA LYS A 145 7.67 15.27 -4.40
C LYS A 145 7.17 16.26 -3.35
N ASP A 146 5.89 16.61 -3.39
CA ASP A 146 5.29 17.53 -2.42
C ASP A 146 5.26 16.94 -1.00
N ALA A 147 4.91 15.65 -0.89
CA ALA A 147 4.98 14.93 0.39
C ALA A 147 6.43 14.89 0.94
N ALA A 148 7.42 14.66 0.09
CA ALA A 148 8.83 14.68 0.48
C ALA A 148 9.25 16.05 1.04
N ILE A 149 8.81 17.16 0.41
CA ILE A 149 9.05 18.52 0.90
C ILE A 149 8.40 18.75 2.26
N ALA A 150 7.16 18.28 2.44
CA ALA A 150 6.44 18.42 3.70
C ALA A 150 7.05 17.60 4.87
N LEU A 151 7.87 16.60 4.55
CA LEU A 151 8.53 15.73 5.53
C LEU A 151 9.95 16.21 5.89
N ALA A 152 10.51 17.17 5.15
CA ALA A 152 11.87 17.69 5.29
C ALA A 152 12.06 18.60 6.58
#